data_f2deec12b65d72243138c23453aa6440
#
_entry.id   f2deec12b65d72243138c23453aa6440
#
_cell.length_a   1.000
_cell.length_b   1.000
_cell.length_c   1.000
_cell.angle_alpha   90.00
_cell.angle_beta   90.00
_cell.angle_gamma   90.00
#
_symmetry.space_group_name_H-M   'P 1'
#
loop_
_entity.id
_entity.type
_entity.pdbx_description
1 polymer ?
#
loop_
_entity_poly.entity_id
_entity_poly.type
_entity_poly.pdbx_seq_one_letter_code
_entity_poly.pdbx_strand_id
1 'polypeptide(L)'
;RRAAGTVRDVGYDTNLDFELLAAMQPDLVLLYGISGENTIVTGKLRELGIPYIYVGDYVEESPLGKAEWLMLAAELCDRRDAGADTLRQIATRYEALRAQVDTTAARPRVMLNTPYRDTWFMPSSRSYMIRLIEDAGGEYVYTQNDSSSSVAVDAEEAYLLANDADVWLNVGACNTLGELTAQNPRFAAVPAVRNRRVWNNNRRQTPAGGSDFWESGVVRPDRVLADLIALLHDDGTADSCCCYYKRLE
;
A
#
# COMPACT_ATOMS: atom_id res chain seq x y z
N ARG A 1 16.00 -13.27 13.21
CA ARG A 1 16.81 -13.76 12.07
C ARG A 1 18.05 -12.89 11.87
N ARG A 2 17.96 -11.53 11.85
CA ARG A 2 19.15 -10.65 11.84
C ARG A 2 20.13 -10.99 12.99
N ALA A 3 19.62 -11.13 14.21
CA ALA A 3 20.43 -11.50 15.37
C ALA A 3 21.08 -12.89 15.27
N ALA A 4 20.51 -13.79 14.48
CA ALA A 4 21.08 -15.12 14.21
C ALA A 4 22.06 -15.15 13.02
N GLY A 5 22.34 -14.00 12.37
CA GLY A 5 23.26 -13.91 11.24
C GLY A 5 22.76 -14.54 9.92
N THR A 6 21.49 -14.98 9.90
CA THR A 6 20.86 -15.59 8.69
C THR A 6 20.29 -14.56 7.73
N VAL A 7 20.25 -13.28 8.10
CA VAL A 7 19.82 -12.17 7.27
C VAL A 7 20.88 -11.07 7.39
N ARG A 8 21.38 -10.59 6.27
CA ARG A 8 22.32 -9.49 6.17
C ARG A 8 21.70 -8.31 5.47
N ASP A 9 22.10 -7.11 5.85
CA ASP A 9 21.75 -5.87 5.20
C ASP A 9 22.81 -5.57 4.15
N VAL A 10 22.39 -5.47 2.89
CA VAL A 10 23.27 -5.17 1.76
C VAL A 10 23.13 -3.72 1.28
N GLY A 11 22.40 -2.87 2.03
CA GLY A 11 22.14 -1.48 1.69
C GLY A 11 20.90 -1.28 0.81
N TYR A 12 20.83 -0.12 0.20
CA TYR A 12 19.75 0.29 -0.72
C TYR A 12 20.27 0.25 -2.18
N ASP A 13 19.39 0.27 -3.14
CA ASP A 13 19.68 0.31 -4.58
C ASP A 13 20.61 1.46 -5.00
N THR A 14 20.59 2.58 -4.25
CA THR A 14 21.49 3.73 -4.45
C THR A 14 22.85 3.57 -3.79
N ASN A 15 23.00 2.61 -2.88
CA ASN A 15 24.23 2.37 -2.11
C ASN A 15 24.34 0.88 -1.72
N LEU A 16 24.34 0.02 -2.72
CA LEU A 16 24.39 -1.44 -2.55
C LEU A 16 25.84 -1.88 -2.27
N ASP A 17 26.02 -2.70 -1.23
CA ASP A 17 27.32 -3.32 -0.91
C ASP A 17 27.56 -4.53 -1.82
N PHE A 18 28.18 -4.29 -2.96
CA PHE A 18 28.49 -5.33 -3.94
C PHE A 18 29.53 -6.35 -3.46
N GLU A 19 30.43 -5.96 -2.56
CA GLU A 19 31.41 -6.88 -1.99
C GLU A 19 30.72 -7.90 -1.08
N LEU A 20 29.85 -7.41 -0.21
CA LEU A 20 29.04 -8.27 0.65
C LEU A 20 28.09 -9.15 -0.19
N LEU A 21 27.46 -8.58 -1.21
CA LEU A 21 26.57 -9.33 -2.12
C LEU A 21 27.31 -10.46 -2.83
N ALA A 22 28.50 -10.18 -3.37
CA ALA A 22 29.36 -11.19 -3.99
C ALA A 22 29.82 -12.28 -2.99
N ALA A 23 30.15 -11.88 -1.75
CA ALA A 23 30.52 -12.84 -0.70
C ALA A 23 29.33 -13.71 -0.23
N MET A 24 28.10 -13.23 -0.36
CA MET A 24 26.88 -13.99 -0.03
C MET A 24 26.55 -15.03 -1.10
N GLN A 25 26.99 -14.85 -2.34
CA GLN A 25 26.69 -15.72 -3.49
C GLN A 25 25.20 -16.07 -3.59
N PRO A 26 24.29 -15.09 -3.71
CA PRO A 26 22.86 -15.37 -3.80
C PRO A 26 22.53 -16.09 -5.11
N ASP A 27 21.60 -17.03 -5.05
CA ASP A 27 21.07 -17.72 -6.23
C ASP A 27 20.24 -16.79 -7.12
N LEU A 28 19.65 -15.75 -6.53
CA LEU A 28 18.79 -14.78 -7.22
C LEU A 28 18.72 -13.46 -6.44
N VAL A 29 18.69 -12.36 -7.18
CA VAL A 29 18.38 -11.02 -6.64
C VAL A 29 17.04 -10.55 -7.18
N LEU A 30 16.14 -10.13 -6.27
CA LEU A 30 14.88 -9.50 -6.62
C LEU A 30 15.05 -7.99 -6.61
N LEU A 31 14.74 -7.34 -7.71
CA LEU A 31 14.85 -5.90 -7.89
C LEU A 31 13.47 -5.24 -8.01
N TYR A 32 13.38 -4.00 -7.55
CA TYR A 32 12.22 -3.14 -7.75
C TYR A 32 12.55 -2.06 -8.79
N GLY A 33 11.70 -1.85 -9.78
CA GLY A 33 11.97 -0.97 -10.91
C GLY A 33 11.13 0.31 -10.94
N ILE A 34 10.69 0.84 -9.80
CA ILE A 34 9.78 2.00 -9.72
C ILE A 34 10.33 3.23 -10.46
N SER A 35 11.64 3.46 -10.38
CA SER A 35 12.30 4.59 -11.06
C SER A 35 12.93 4.19 -12.41
N GLY A 36 12.58 3.03 -12.94
CA GLY A 36 13.20 2.44 -14.12
C GLY A 36 14.36 1.51 -13.80
N GLU A 37 15.07 1.05 -14.84
CA GLU A 37 16.23 0.17 -14.67
C GLU A 37 17.41 0.93 -14.05
N ASN A 38 17.91 0.43 -12.92
CA ASN A 38 19.20 0.88 -12.38
C ASN A 38 20.34 0.12 -13.09
N THR A 39 20.86 0.71 -14.18
CA THR A 39 21.90 0.11 -15.02
C THR A 39 23.21 -0.15 -14.30
N ILE A 40 23.51 0.60 -13.22
CA ILE A 40 24.70 0.39 -12.39
C ILE A 40 24.54 -0.94 -11.63
N VAL A 41 23.40 -1.15 -11.00
CA VAL A 41 23.11 -2.37 -10.25
C VAL A 41 23.06 -3.57 -11.19
N THR A 42 22.28 -3.51 -12.27
CA THR A 42 22.14 -4.64 -13.20
C THR A 42 23.43 -4.95 -13.95
N GLY A 43 24.20 -3.92 -14.29
CA GLY A 43 25.54 -4.10 -14.88
C GLY A 43 26.47 -4.85 -13.94
N LYS A 44 26.50 -4.47 -12.66
CA LYS A 44 27.34 -5.12 -11.65
C LYS A 44 26.91 -6.56 -11.35
N LEU A 45 25.61 -6.82 -11.28
CA LEU A 45 25.08 -8.18 -11.11
C LEU A 45 25.49 -9.10 -12.28
N ARG A 46 25.45 -8.58 -13.53
CA ARG A 46 25.92 -9.32 -14.72
C ARG A 46 27.41 -9.62 -14.65
N GLU A 47 28.25 -8.64 -14.25
CA GLU A 47 29.70 -8.84 -14.06
C GLU A 47 29.98 -9.93 -13.01
N LEU A 48 29.21 -9.98 -11.95
CA LEU A 48 29.34 -10.97 -10.87
C LEU A 48 28.71 -12.32 -11.21
N GLY A 49 28.00 -12.44 -12.34
CA GLY A 49 27.28 -13.64 -12.72
C GLY A 49 26.07 -13.96 -11.83
N ILE A 50 25.52 -12.96 -11.15
CA ILE A 50 24.38 -13.12 -10.23
C ILE A 50 23.08 -12.92 -11.01
N PRO A 51 22.18 -13.93 -11.07
CA PRO A 51 20.87 -13.79 -11.71
C PRO A 51 20.00 -12.76 -10.97
N TYR A 52 19.18 -12.02 -11.72
CA TYR A 52 18.21 -11.10 -11.13
C TYR A 52 16.91 -11.08 -11.93
N ILE A 53 15.81 -10.73 -11.26
CA ILE A 53 14.52 -10.45 -11.86
C ILE A 53 13.90 -9.19 -11.24
N TYR A 54 13.06 -8.50 -12.01
CA TYR A 54 12.27 -7.40 -11.49
C TYR A 54 10.92 -7.88 -10.95
N VAL A 55 10.57 -7.41 -9.75
CA VAL A 55 9.25 -7.57 -9.16
C VAL A 55 8.42 -6.35 -9.52
N GLY A 56 7.29 -6.56 -10.18
CA GLY A 56 6.42 -5.51 -10.74
C GLY A 56 5.05 -5.42 -10.06
N ASP A 57 4.89 -5.91 -8.84
CA ASP A 57 3.63 -5.90 -8.13
C ASP A 57 3.02 -4.50 -7.91
N TYR A 58 3.86 -3.46 -7.96
CA TYR A 58 3.45 -2.07 -7.79
C TYR A 58 2.71 -1.48 -9.00
N VAL A 59 2.81 -2.10 -10.18
CA VAL A 59 2.06 -1.69 -11.39
C VAL A 59 0.75 -2.44 -11.58
N GLU A 60 0.44 -3.40 -10.71
CA GLU A 60 -0.81 -4.14 -10.78
C GLU A 60 -2.02 -3.23 -10.48
N GLU A 61 -3.01 -3.31 -11.34
CA GLU A 61 -4.25 -2.54 -11.19
C GLU A 61 -5.30 -3.27 -10.34
N SER A 62 -5.14 -4.57 -10.15
CA SER A 62 -6.07 -5.43 -9.42
C SER A 62 -5.47 -5.85 -8.07
N PRO A 63 -6.25 -5.77 -6.97
CA PRO A 63 -5.80 -6.28 -5.67
C PRO A 63 -5.45 -7.76 -5.68
N LEU A 64 -6.21 -8.58 -6.40
CA LEU A 64 -5.92 -10.02 -6.55
C LEU A 64 -4.72 -10.25 -7.46
N GLY A 65 -4.59 -9.50 -8.57
CA GLY A 65 -3.39 -9.55 -9.43
C GLY A 65 -2.13 -9.23 -8.65
N LYS A 66 -2.18 -8.20 -7.79
CA LYS A 66 -1.06 -7.89 -6.89
C LYS A 66 -0.73 -9.06 -5.94
N ALA A 67 -1.73 -9.74 -5.40
CA ALA A 67 -1.54 -10.90 -4.54
C ALA A 67 -0.98 -12.13 -5.29
N GLU A 68 -1.18 -12.24 -6.61
CA GLU A 68 -0.65 -13.34 -7.43
C GLU A 68 0.88 -13.38 -7.46
N TRP A 69 1.57 -12.27 -7.16
CA TRP A 69 3.02 -12.25 -7.00
C TRP A 69 3.52 -13.17 -5.88
N LEU A 70 2.63 -13.62 -4.97
CA LEU A 70 2.92 -14.71 -4.03
C LEU A 70 3.36 -15.99 -4.76
N MET A 71 2.83 -16.22 -5.99
CA MET A 71 3.19 -17.42 -6.76
C MET A 71 4.64 -17.39 -7.22
N LEU A 72 5.21 -16.21 -7.53
CA LEU A 72 6.63 -16.10 -7.81
C LEU A 72 7.48 -16.61 -6.64
N ALA A 73 7.17 -16.15 -5.42
CA ALA A 73 7.87 -16.61 -4.22
C ALA A 73 7.66 -18.11 -3.96
N ALA A 74 6.44 -18.62 -4.23
CA ALA A 74 6.13 -20.04 -4.07
C ALA A 74 6.92 -20.92 -5.05
N GLU A 75 7.05 -20.48 -6.33
CA GLU A 75 7.88 -21.18 -7.33
C GLU A 75 9.36 -21.20 -6.93
N LEU A 76 9.92 -20.05 -6.58
CA LEU A 76 11.32 -19.91 -6.16
C LEU A 76 11.66 -20.76 -4.91
N CYS A 77 10.66 -21.03 -4.07
CA CYS A 77 10.81 -21.83 -2.85
C CYS A 77 10.37 -23.29 -2.99
N ASP A 78 10.04 -23.75 -4.20
CA ASP A 78 9.48 -25.10 -4.45
C ASP A 78 8.24 -25.40 -3.58
N ARG A 79 7.31 -24.42 -3.54
CA ARG A 79 6.07 -24.45 -2.74
C ARG A 79 4.84 -24.08 -3.57
N ARG A 80 4.86 -24.40 -4.88
CA ARG A 80 3.79 -24.07 -5.84
C ARG A 80 2.39 -24.42 -5.31
N ASP A 81 2.17 -25.66 -4.87
CA ASP A 81 0.85 -26.10 -4.43
C ASP A 81 0.36 -25.33 -3.19
N ALA A 82 1.24 -25.12 -2.22
CA ALA A 82 0.93 -24.33 -1.02
C ALA A 82 0.63 -22.86 -1.36
N GLY A 83 1.38 -22.28 -2.32
CA GLY A 83 1.13 -20.95 -2.86
C GLY A 83 -0.23 -20.85 -3.52
N ALA A 84 -0.55 -21.79 -4.42
CA ALA A 84 -1.81 -21.84 -5.13
C ALA A 84 -3.01 -22.02 -4.20
N ASP A 85 -2.90 -22.89 -3.19
CA ASP A 85 -3.95 -23.07 -2.18
C ASP A 85 -4.15 -21.81 -1.34
N THR A 86 -3.06 -21.15 -0.95
CA THR A 86 -3.10 -19.89 -0.20
C THR A 86 -3.79 -18.80 -1.02
N LEU A 87 -3.38 -18.60 -2.28
CA LEU A 87 -3.95 -17.61 -3.17
C LEU A 87 -5.44 -17.85 -3.41
N ARG A 88 -5.85 -19.12 -3.64
CA ARG A 88 -7.26 -19.48 -3.80
C ARG A 88 -8.09 -19.13 -2.57
N GLN A 89 -7.58 -19.38 -1.36
CA GLN A 89 -8.25 -19.02 -0.12
C GLN A 89 -8.38 -17.51 0.05
N ILE A 90 -7.34 -16.73 -0.34
CA ILE A 90 -7.36 -15.27 -0.31
C ILE A 90 -8.43 -14.76 -1.29
N ALA A 91 -8.42 -15.24 -2.54
CA ALA A 91 -9.39 -14.85 -3.55
C ALA A 91 -10.84 -15.17 -3.12
N THR A 92 -11.07 -16.37 -2.58
CA THR A 92 -12.40 -16.77 -2.09
C THR A 92 -12.91 -15.82 -0.99
N ARG A 93 -12.06 -15.46 -0.03
CA ARG A 93 -12.45 -14.51 1.04
C ARG A 93 -12.68 -13.11 0.49
N TYR A 94 -11.82 -12.66 -0.42
CA TYR A 94 -11.95 -11.35 -1.06
C TYR A 94 -13.30 -11.21 -1.78
N GLU A 95 -13.63 -12.17 -2.63
CA GLU A 95 -14.88 -12.16 -3.38
C GLU A 95 -16.11 -12.29 -2.46
N ALA A 96 -16.03 -13.08 -1.41
CA ALA A 96 -17.09 -13.19 -0.42
C ALA A 96 -17.35 -11.89 0.33
N LEU A 97 -16.30 -11.13 0.67
CA LEU A 97 -16.41 -9.81 1.30
C LEU A 97 -17.00 -8.80 0.31
N ARG A 98 -16.48 -8.75 -0.91
CA ARG A 98 -17.00 -7.85 -1.95
C ARG A 98 -18.47 -8.06 -2.24
N ALA A 99 -18.92 -9.32 -2.27
CA ALA A 99 -20.33 -9.67 -2.52
C ALA A 99 -21.29 -9.25 -1.39
N GLN A 100 -20.77 -8.93 -0.19
CA GLN A 100 -21.58 -8.46 0.94
C GLN A 100 -21.79 -6.94 0.94
N VAL A 101 -21.03 -6.20 0.13
CA VAL A 101 -21.14 -4.75 0.07
C VAL A 101 -22.44 -4.34 -0.62
N ASP A 102 -23.24 -3.52 0.05
CA ASP A 102 -24.48 -2.98 -0.51
C ASP A 102 -24.16 -1.90 -1.55
N THR A 103 -24.30 -2.25 -2.82
CA THR A 103 -24.03 -1.34 -3.95
C THR A 103 -25.11 -0.28 -4.16
N THR A 104 -26.23 -0.36 -3.43
CA THR A 104 -27.35 0.61 -3.49
C THR A 104 -27.25 1.69 -2.40
N ALA A 105 -26.43 1.47 -1.38
CA ALA A 105 -26.18 2.44 -0.32
C ALA A 105 -25.35 3.65 -0.83
N ALA A 106 -25.44 4.76 -0.10
CA ALA A 106 -24.58 5.91 -0.35
C ALA A 106 -23.10 5.53 -0.17
N ARG A 107 -22.27 5.89 -1.15
CA ARG A 107 -20.83 5.58 -1.16
C ARG A 107 -20.06 6.70 -0.47
N PRO A 108 -19.36 6.43 0.64
CA PRO A 108 -18.51 7.44 1.27
C PRO A 108 -17.40 7.88 0.30
N ARG A 109 -17.19 9.20 0.21
CA ARG A 109 -16.14 9.79 -0.61
C ARG A 109 -14.82 9.76 0.13
N VAL A 110 -13.77 9.28 -0.53
CA VAL A 110 -12.49 8.94 0.09
C VAL A 110 -11.36 9.79 -0.47
N MET A 111 -10.68 10.54 0.40
CA MET A 111 -9.41 11.21 0.13
C MET A 111 -8.25 10.30 0.52
N LEU A 112 -7.15 10.34 -0.24
CA LEU A 112 -5.95 9.54 0.00
C LEU A 112 -4.71 10.41 0.18
N ASN A 113 -3.78 9.88 0.98
CA ASN A 113 -2.43 10.39 1.19
C ASN A 113 -2.39 11.76 1.88
N THR A 114 -1.18 12.28 2.01
CA THR A 114 -0.85 13.64 2.46
C THR A 114 0.20 14.22 1.52
N PRO A 115 0.41 15.54 1.52
CA PRO A 115 1.49 16.12 0.74
C PRO A 115 2.85 15.52 1.12
N TYR A 116 3.66 15.24 0.13
CA TYR A 116 5.07 15.01 0.30
C TYR A 116 5.80 16.30 -0.05
N ARG A 117 6.37 16.96 0.94
CA ARG A 117 6.84 18.36 0.84
C ARG A 117 5.65 19.24 0.43
N ASP A 118 5.76 19.98 -0.68
CA ASP A 118 4.72 20.89 -1.16
C ASP A 118 3.86 20.28 -2.29
N THR A 119 3.98 18.97 -2.53
CA THR A 119 3.30 18.29 -3.64
C THR A 119 2.41 17.17 -3.11
N TRP A 120 1.16 17.14 -3.55
CA TRP A 120 0.25 16.06 -3.26
C TRP A 120 0.16 15.11 -4.46
N PHE A 121 0.51 13.86 -4.26
CA PHE A 121 0.46 12.84 -5.30
C PHE A 121 -0.87 12.07 -5.21
N MET A 122 -1.72 12.27 -6.20
CA MET A 122 -3.01 11.58 -6.32
C MET A 122 -2.84 10.30 -7.13
N PRO A 123 -3.15 9.13 -6.54
CA PRO A 123 -3.08 7.86 -7.24
C PRO A 123 -3.92 7.83 -8.52
N SER A 124 -3.52 6.96 -9.45
CA SER A 124 -4.35 6.65 -10.62
C SER A 124 -5.71 6.08 -10.18
N SER A 125 -6.78 6.48 -10.86
CA SER A 125 -8.13 5.89 -10.70
C SER A 125 -8.16 4.39 -11.03
N ARG A 126 -7.15 3.89 -11.75
CA ARG A 126 -6.98 2.47 -12.12
C ARG A 126 -6.11 1.69 -11.13
N SER A 127 -5.55 2.35 -10.10
CA SER A 127 -4.66 1.67 -9.15
C SER A 127 -5.40 0.65 -8.29
N TYR A 128 -4.68 -0.40 -7.85
CA TYR A 128 -5.23 -1.43 -6.97
C TYR A 128 -5.85 -0.86 -5.69
N MET A 129 -5.33 0.27 -5.18
CA MET A 129 -5.85 0.90 -3.97
C MET A 129 -7.23 1.52 -4.22
N ILE A 130 -7.43 2.16 -5.37
CA ILE A 130 -8.74 2.70 -5.75
C ILE A 130 -9.72 1.56 -5.95
N ARG A 131 -9.30 0.48 -6.59
CA ARG A 131 -10.14 -0.72 -6.74
C ARG A 131 -10.56 -1.31 -5.40
N LEU A 132 -9.67 -1.36 -4.41
CA LEU A 132 -10.01 -1.78 -3.04
C LEU A 132 -11.07 -0.88 -2.40
N ILE A 133 -10.95 0.44 -2.57
CA ILE A 133 -11.95 1.42 -2.07
C ILE A 133 -13.30 1.18 -2.74
N GLU A 134 -13.32 1.00 -4.06
CA GLU A 134 -14.55 0.74 -4.82
C GLU A 134 -15.19 -0.59 -4.43
N ASP A 135 -14.40 -1.66 -4.32
CA ASP A 135 -14.86 -2.98 -3.90
C ASP A 135 -15.34 -2.98 -2.43
N ALA A 136 -14.88 -2.03 -1.61
CA ALA A 136 -15.38 -1.78 -0.25
C ALA A 136 -16.62 -0.87 -0.21
N GLY A 137 -17.15 -0.41 -1.34
CA GLY A 137 -18.33 0.47 -1.41
C GLY A 137 -18.01 1.95 -1.20
N GLY A 138 -16.74 2.36 -1.30
CA GLY A 138 -16.34 3.76 -1.30
C GLY A 138 -16.29 4.38 -2.70
N GLU A 139 -16.05 5.69 -2.76
CA GLU A 139 -15.84 6.46 -3.98
C GLU A 139 -14.60 7.34 -3.82
N TYR A 140 -13.65 7.23 -4.76
CA TYR A 140 -12.45 8.05 -4.73
C TYR A 140 -12.76 9.47 -5.21
N VAL A 141 -12.29 10.48 -4.48
CA VAL A 141 -12.60 11.89 -4.80
C VAL A 141 -11.92 12.42 -6.06
N TYR A 142 -10.81 11.79 -6.50
CA TYR A 142 -10.03 12.25 -7.64
C TYR A 142 -10.09 11.25 -8.80
N THR A 143 -10.95 11.50 -9.78
CA THR A 143 -11.20 10.58 -10.90
C THR A 143 -10.52 11.01 -12.21
N GLN A 144 -9.78 12.12 -12.22
CA GLN A 144 -9.22 12.72 -13.45
C GLN A 144 -7.89 12.09 -13.88
N ASN A 145 -7.34 11.17 -13.09
CA ASN A 145 -6.09 10.47 -13.41
C ASN A 145 -6.36 9.02 -13.82
N ASP A 146 -6.43 8.75 -15.10
CA ASP A 146 -6.53 7.41 -15.71
C ASP A 146 -5.17 6.83 -16.19
N SER A 147 -4.06 7.53 -15.90
CA SER A 147 -2.71 7.08 -16.23
C SER A 147 -2.29 5.86 -15.39
N SER A 148 -1.13 5.28 -15.67
CA SER A 148 -0.58 4.16 -14.88
C SER A 148 0.14 4.60 -13.60
N SER A 149 0.29 5.91 -13.36
CA SER A 149 1.05 6.47 -12.24
C SER A 149 0.28 7.57 -11.51
N SER A 150 0.74 7.91 -10.31
CA SER A 150 0.21 9.06 -9.57
C SER A 150 0.57 10.37 -10.29
N VAL A 151 -0.32 11.34 -10.21
CA VAL A 151 -0.09 12.72 -10.71
C VAL A 151 0.03 13.68 -9.53
N ALA A 152 0.84 14.71 -9.75
CA ALA A 152 0.98 15.80 -8.80
C ALA A 152 -0.19 16.78 -8.96
N VAL A 153 -0.84 17.13 -7.86
CA VAL A 153 -1.82 18.23 -7.78
C VAL A 153 -1.31 19.30 -6.84
N ASP A 154 -1.75 20.52 -7.03
CA ASP A 154 -1.39 21.60 -6.13
C ASP A 154 -2.17 21.56 -4.81
N ALA A 155 -1.71 22.35 -3.84
CA ALA A 155 -2.29 22.33 -2.50
C ALA A 155 -3.74 22.86 -2.44
N GLU A 156 -4.12 23.75 -3.36
CA GLU A 156 -5.49 24.28 -3.42
C GLU A 156 -6.46 23.25 -3.97
N GLU A 157 -6.09 22.58 -5.08
CA GLU A 157 -6.87 21.48 -5.66
C GLU A 157 -7.04 20.34 -4.65
N ALA A 158 -5.94 19.91 -4.01
CA ALA A 158 -5.98 18.89 -3.00
C ALA A 158 -6.85 19.26 -1.80
N TYR A 159 -6.83 20.51 -1.37
CA TYR A 159 -7.68 21.00 -0.30
C TYR A 159 -9.17 20.98 -0.67
N LEU A 160 -9.51 21.35 -1.91
CA LEU A 160 -10.88 21.27 -2.41
C LEU A 160 -11.37 19.82 -2.41
N LEU A 161 -10.55 18.89 -2.90
CA LEU A 161 -10.85 17.46 -2.88
C LEU A 161 -11.04 16.94 -1.44
N ALA A 162 -10.20 17.34 -0.51
CA ALA A 162 -10.31 16.97 0.89
C ALA A 162 -11.60 17.49 1.55
N ASN A 163 -12.08 18.70 1.15
CA ASN A 163 -13.36 19.21 1.63
C ASN A 163 -14.59 18.47 1.08
N ASP A 164 -14.39 17.73 0.01
CA ASP A 164 -15.42 16.93 -0.66
C ASP A 164 -15.42 15.47 -0.17
N ALA A 165 -14.50 15.13 0.74
CA ALA A 165 -14.31 13.77 1.26
C ALA A 165 -14.99 13.56 2.61
N ASP A 166 -15.67 12.40 2.75
CA ASP A 166 -16.23 11.92 4.02
C ASP A 166 -15.18 11.23 4.88
N VAL A 167 -14.21 10.55 4.24
CA VAL A 167 -13.19 9.74 4.89
C VAL A 167 -11.82 10.09 4.29
N TRP A 168 -10.79 10.15 5.15
CA TRP A 168 -9.42 10.39 4.72
C TRP A 168 -8.53 9.21 5.14
N LEU A 169 -7.81 8.61 4.17
CA LEU A 169 -6.98 7.42 4.38
C LEU A 169 -5.52 7.68 4.06
N ASN A 170 -4.64 6.86 4.66
CA ASN A 170 -3.21 6.79 4.34
C ASN A 170 -2.47 8.11 4.58
N VAL A 171 -2.67 8.70 5.74
CA VAL A 171 -2.15 10.03 6.10
C VAL A 171 -0.65 10.03 6.48
N GLY A 172 0.16 9.26 5.78
CA GLY A 172 1.61 9.23 5.89
C GLY A 172 2.10 8.77 7.27
N ALA A 173 3.00 9.55 7.88
CA ALA A 173 3.57 9.20 9.19
C ALA A 173 2.70 9.62 10.39
N CYS A 174 1.55 10.28 10.15
CA CYS A 174 0.71 10.79 11.24
C CYS A 174 0.11 9.65 12.08
N ASN A 175 0.20 9.82 13.39
CA ASN A 175 -0.39 8.93 14.38
C ASN A 175 -1.59 9.55 15.11
N THR A 176 -1.74 10.88 15.04
CA THR A 176 -2.80 11.66 15.67
C THR A 176 -3.35 12.72 14.72
N LEU A 177 -4.58 13.19 14.96
CA LEU A 177 -5.16 14.33 14.25
C LEU A 177 -4.35 15.63 14.49
N GLY A 178 -3.74 15.77 15.67
CA GLY A 178 -2.86 16.87 15.99
C GLY A 178 -1.63 16.93 15.08
N GLU A 179 -0.99 15.78 14.82
CA GLU A 179 0.14 15.69 13.89
C GLU A 179 -0.28 16.01 12.44
N LEU A 180 -1.45 15.57 12.02
CA LEU A 180 -1.97 15.85 10.69
C LEU A 180 -2.27 17.34 10.51
N THR A 181 -2.95 17.96 11.47
CA THR A 181 -3.29 19.41 11.42
C THR A 181 -2.08 20.32 11.63
N ALA A 182 -1.02 19.84 12.28
CA ALA A 182 0.25 20.54 12.38
C ALA A 182 0.99 20.67 11.02
N GLN A 183 0.78 19.74 10.09
CA GLN A 183 1.34 19.85 8.73
C GLN A 183 0.72 21.01 7.95
N ASN A 184 -0.60 21.19 8.10
CA ASN A 184 -1.32 22.32 7.54
C ASN A 184 -2.57 22.62 8.39
N PRO A 185 -2.64 23.81 9.07
CA PRO A 185 -3.77 24.18 9.92
C PRO A 185 -5.14 24.18 9.20
N ARG A 186 -5.17 24.36 7.88
CA ARG A 186 -6.41 24.29 7.08
C ARG A 186 -7.07 22.89 7.18
N PHE A 187 -6.30 21.83 7.42
CA PHE A 187 -6.84 20.48 7.55
C PHE A 187 -7.81 20.31 8.72
N ALA A 188 -7.70 21.15 9.75
CA ALA A 188 -8.66 21.15 10.86
C ALA A 188 -10.12 21.44 10.44
N ALA A 189 -10.31 22.12 9.30
CA ALA A 189 -11.63 22.44 8.76
C ALA A 189 -12.21 21.35 7.85
N VAL A 190 -11.38 20.39 7.40
CA VAL A 190 -11.81 19.31 6.50
C VAL A 190 -12.86 18.42 7.17
N PRO A 191 -13.97 18.05 6.49
CA PRO A 191 -15.04 17.26 7.07
C PRO A 191 -14.58 15.93 7.69
N ALA A 192 -13.70 15.19 7.03
CA ALA A 192 -13.16 13.95 7.55
C ALA A 192 -12.44 14.13 8.90
N VAL A 193 -11.68 15.24 9.06
CA VAL A 193 -10.98 15.57 10.31
C VAL A 193 -11.97 15.96 11.41
N ARG A 194 -12.92 16.86 11.10
CA ARG A 194 -13.96 17.31 12.04
C ARG A 194 -14.84 16.15 12.55
N ASN A 195 -15.13 15.20 11.66
CA ASN A 195 -15.97 14.04 11.97
C ASN A 195 -15.16 12.85 12.50
N ARG A 196 -13.84 13.01 12.71
CA ARG A 196 -12.92 11.95 13.17
C ARG A 196 -12.94 10.69 12.28
N ARG A 197 -13.10 10.89 10.97
CA ARG A 197 -13.08 9.84 9.96
C ARG A 197 -11.76 9.82 9.19
N VAL A 198 -10.67 9.94 9.93
CA VAL A 198 -9.30 9.85 9.41
C VAL A 198 -8.67 8.54 9.89
N TRP A 199 -8.18 7.75 8.95
CA TRP A 199 -7.60 6.44 9.22
C TRP A 199 -6.23 6.30 8.58
N ASN A 200 -5.31 5.67 9.29
CA ASN A 200 -3.99 5.43 8.74
C ASN A 200 -3.65 3.94 8.73
N ASN A 201 -2.92 3.51 7.70
CA ASN A 201 -2.51 2.14 7.45
C ASN A 201 -1.27 1.71 8.24
N ASN A 202 -1.06 2.31 9.42
CA ASN A 202 0.11 2.11 10.25
C ASN A 202 -0.19 1.44 11.61
N ARG A 203 -1.31 0.71 11.74
CA ARG A 203 -1.64 -0.04 12.96
C ARG A 203 -0.56 -1.03 13.34
N ARG A 204 0.06 -1.69 12.36
CA ARG A 204 1.10 -2.71 12.54
C ARG A 204 2.42 -2.17 12.02
N GLN A 205 3.11 -1.44 12.88
CA GLN A 205 4.44 -0.90 12.58
C GLN A 205 5.55 -1.64 13.33
N THR A 206 6.71 -1.74 12.69
CA THR A 206 7.96 -2.13 13.36
C THR A 206 8.51 -0.95 14.17
N PRO A 207 9.39 -1.18 15.17
CA PRO A 207 10.06 -0.09 15.88
C PRO A 207 10.84 0.88 14.96
N ALA A 208 11.25 0.44 13.77
CA ALA A 208 11.91 1.25 12.75
C ALA A 208 10.95 2.01 11.82
N GLY A 209 9.63 1.95 12.08
CA GLY A 209 8.61 2.69 11.31
C GLY A 209 8.08 1.98 10.05
N GLY A 210 8.57 0.76 9.73
CA GLY A 210 8.03 -0.01 8.60
C GLY A 210 6.61 -0.48 8.90
N SER A 211 5.67 -0.29 7.97
CA SER A 211 4.28 -0.71 8.09
C SER A 211 4.02 -2.05 7.42
N ASP A 212 3.41 -2.99 8.16
CA ASP A 212 3.02 -4.31 7.66
C ASP A 212 1.94 -4.25 6.56
N PHE A 213 1.27 -3.11 6.40
CA PHE A 213 0.39 -2.86 5.26
C PHE A 213 1.14 -2.99 3.92
N TRP A 214 2.37 -2.49 3.87
CA TRP A 214 3.23 -2.56 2.68
C TRP A 214 3.99 -3.88 2.54
N GLU A 215 3.86 -4.77 3.53
CA GLU A 215 4.47 -6.10 3.55
C GLU A 215 3.41 -7.19 3.40
N SER A 216 2.82 -7.66 4.51
CA SER A 216 1.80 -8.70 4.43
C SER A 216 0.51 -8.24 3.76
N GLY A 217 0.16 -6.96 3.83
CA GLY A 217 -1.02 -6.39 3.18
C GLY A 217 -1.02 -6.51 1.66
N VAL A 218 0.17 -6.50 1.04
CA VAL A 218 0.34 -6.67 -0.41
C VAL A 218 -0.23 -8.00 -0.89
N VAL A 219 0.00 -9.08 -0.14
CA VAL A 219 -0.48 -10.43 -0.47
C VAL A 219 -1.76 -10.81 0.28
N ARG A 220 -2.35 -9.88 1.03
CA ARG A 220 -3.58 -10.10 1.80
C ARG A 220 -4.65 -9.04 1.51
N PRO A 221 -5.01 -8.85 0.23
CA PRO A 221 -6.07 -7.90 -0.14
C PRO A 221 -7.41 -8.24 0.50
N ASP A 222 -7.67 -9.51 0.85
CA ASP A 222 -8.83 -9.94 1.61
C ASP A 222 -8.93 -9.25 2.99
N ARG A 223 -7.80 -9.07 3.69
CA ARG A 223 -7.77 -8.36 4.98
C ARG A 223 -7.87 -6.85 4.82
N VAL A 224 -7.20 -6.31 3.81
CA VAL A 224 -7.28 -4.87 3.50
C VAL A 224 -8.71 -4.49 3.12
N LEU A 225 -9.38 -5.32 2.30
CA LEU A 225 -10.79 -5.11 1.94
C LEU A 225 -11.71 -5.18 3.17
N ALA A 226 -11.49 -6.13 4.07
CA ALA A 226 -12.26 -6.22 5.32
C ALA A 226 -12.11 -4.95 6.18
N ASP A 227 -10.88 -4.44 6.31
CA ASP A 227 -10.62 -3.18 7.03
C ASP A 227 -11.35 -2.01 6.37
N LEU A 228 -11.25 -1.89 5.03
CA LEU A 228 -11.91 -0.81 4.29
C LEU A 228 -13.44 -0.87 4.40
N ILE A 229 -14.05 -2.04 4.30
CA ILE A 229 -15.49 -2.20 4.53
C ILE A 229 -15.84 -1.72 5.92
N ALA A 230 -15.11 -2.16 6.95
CA ALA A 230 -15.40 -1.79 8.33
C ALA A 230 -15.30 -0.28 8.55
N LEU A 231 -14.22 0.38 8.06
CA LEU A 231 -14.01 1.80 8.32
C LEU A 231 -14.86 2.73 7.45
N LEU A 232 -15.23 2.32 6.23
CA LEU A 232 -16.09 3.12 5.34
C LEU A 232 -17.54 3.12 5.82
N HIS A 233 -18.00 2.00 6.38
CA HIS A 233 -19.36 1.82 6.88
C HIS A 233 -19.40 1.75 8.42
N ASP A 234 -18.45 2.45 9.07
CA ASP A 234 -18.21 2.41 10.52
C ASP A 234 -19.44 2.77 11.34
N ASP A 235 -19.87 1.83 12.18
CA ASP A 235 -20.89 1.99 13.20
C ASP A 235 -20.31 2.34 14.60
N GLY A 236 -19.03 2.67 14.67
CA GLY A 236 -18.27 2.95 15.89
C GLY A 236 -17.38 1.80 16.35
N THR A 237 -17.39 0.65 15.69
CA THR A 237 -16.62 -0.55 16.10
C THR A 237 -15.39 -0.83 15.21
N ALA A 238 -15.25 -0.16 14.08
CA ALA A 238 -14.24 -0.45 13.07
C ALA A 238 -12.82 -0.46 13.62
N ASP A 239 -12.47 0.47 14.54
CA ASP A 239 -11.11 0.53 15.07
C ASP A 239 -10.71 -0.72 15.87
N SER A 240 -11.64 -1.45 16.44
CA SER A 240 -11.36 -2.67 17.19
C SER A 240 -11.11 -3.90 16.30
N CYS A 241 -11.62 -3.92 15.07
CA CYS A 241 -11.59 -5.09 14.19
C CYS A 241 -10.57 -4.99 13.04
N CYS A 242 -10.10 -3.76 12.69
CA CYS A 242 -9.16 -3.58 11.60
C CYS A 242 -7.78 -4.22 11.88
N CYS A 243 -7.23 -4.84 10.84
CA CYS A 243 -5.91 -5.47 10.87
C CYS A 243 -4.78 -4.46 10.64
N TYR A 244 -4.91 -3.60 9.64
CA TYR A 244 -3.87 -2.67 9.17
C TYR A 244 -4.17 -1.21 9.49
N TYR A 245 -5.44 -0.86 9.49
CA TYR A 245 -5.89 0.51 9.72
C TYR A 245 -6.15 0.80 11.20
N LYS A 246 -5.86 2.03 11.61
CA LYS A 246 -6.27 2.61 12.89
C LYS A 246 -6.85 3.99 12.67
N ARG A 247 -7.82 4.38 13.49
CA ARG A 247 -8.34 5.74 13.51
C ARG A 247 -7.32 6.68 14.16
N LEU A 248 -7.20 7.89 13.63
CA LEU A 248 -6.44 8.95 14.27
C LEU A 248 -7.33 9.64 15.32
N GLU A 249 -6.75 9.83 16.50
CA GLU A 249 -7.38 10.54 17.63
C GLU A 249 -6.69 11.87 17.91
#